data_241aeed9f6807a42f582b88ec23eb966
#
_entry.id   241aeed9f6807a42f582b88ec23eb966
#
_cell.length_a   1.000
_cell.length_b   1.000
_cell.length_c   1.000
_cell.angle_alpha   90.00
_cell.angle_beta   90.00
_cell.angle_gamma   90.00
#
_symmetry.space_group_name_H-M   'P 1'
#
loop_
_entity.id
_entity.type
_entity.pdbx_description
1 polymer ?
#
loop_
_entity_poly.entity_id
_entity_poly.type
_entity_poly.pdbx_seq_one_letter_code
_entity_poly.pdbx_strand_id
1 'polypeptide(L)'
;MDRTFNCRHDHAMAIWTYIHEHDNGITNFHFEVSADLLNEKEIALINRMRPGLIQLEIGVQSANEITIREINRTMKIDILSTIVDKIKKGNNVHQHLDLIAGLPYEGYESFGKSFDRVYKMNPEQLQLGFLKVLKGSVMHDRAQEYGIVYQDRAPYEVLSTKWLTYAEVIRLKQIEEMV
;
A
#
# COMPACT_ATOMS: atom_id res chain seq x y z
N MET A 1 0.09 8.95 15.39
CA MET A 1 0.37 8.68 13.95
C MET A 1 -0.74 7.78 13.44
N ASP A 2 -1.56 8.28 12.52
CA ASP A 2 -2.63 7.49 11.91
C ASP A 2 -2.06 6.58 10.84
N ARG A 3 -2.33 5.28 10.96
CA ARG A 3 -1.97 4.28 9.95
C ARG A 3 -2.94 4.24 8.78
N THR A 4 -4.12 4.86 8.94
CA THR A 4 -5.17 4.93 7.92
C THR A 4 -5.95 6.20 8.18
N PHE A 5 -5.67 7.23 7.41
CA PHE A 5 -6.25 8.56 7.59
C PHE A 5 -7.78 8.55 7.48
N ASN A 6 -8.32 7.78 6.54
CA ASN A 6 -9.75 7.73 6.23
C ASN A 6 -10.55 6.66 7.01
N CYS A 7 -10.05 6.20 8.15
CA CYS A 7 -10.78 5.27 9.02
C CYS A 7 -12.08 5.87 9.61
N ARG A 8 -12.19 7.21 9.64
CA ARG A 8 -13.38 7.96 10.04
C ARG A 8 -13.75 8.96 8.94
N HIS A 9 -14.82 8.67 8.21
CA HIS A 9 -15.26 9.47 7.07
C HIS A 9 -15.51 10.94 7.40
N ASP A 10 -16.21 11.23 8.52
CA ASP A 10 -16.51 12.61 8.92
C ASP A 10 -15.25 13.42 9.17
N HIS A 11 -14.24 12.80 9.81
CA HIS A 11 -12.96 13.43 10.09
C HIS A 11 -12.18 13.69 8.79
N ALA A 12 -12.07 12.69 7.93
CA ALA A 12 -11.37 12.81 6.65
C ALA A 12 -12.03 13.87 5.76
N MET A 13 -13.36 13.84 5.62
CA MET A 13 -14.12 14.84 4.86
C MET A 13 -13.92 16.25 5.40
N ALA A 14 -13.97 16.45 6.73
CA ALA A 14 -13.76 17.78 7.31
C ALA A 14 -12.37 18.34 6.99
N ILE A 15 -11.32 17.53 7.12
CA ILE A 15 -9.94 17.93 6.83
C ILE A 15 -9.76 18.19 5.32
N TRP A 16 -10.19 17.28 4.47
CA TRP A 16 -10.06 17.45 3.01
C TRP A 16 -10.87 18.64 2.49
N THR A 17 -12.07 18.90 3.06
CA THR A 17 -12.86 20.09 2.70
C THR A 17 -12.11 21.36 3.09
N TYR A 18 -11.57 21.42 4.31
CA TYR A 18 -10.81 22.57 4.78
C TYR A 18 -9.57 22.85 3.90
N ILE A 19 -8.80 21.78 3.57
CA ILE A 19 -7.63 21.88 2.70
C ILE A 19 -8.02 22.39 1.32
N HIS A 20 -9.13 21.90 0.76
CA HIS A 20 -9.64 22.34 -0.55
C HIS A 20 -10.06 23.82 -0.57
N GLU A 21 -10.73 24.26 0.50
CA GLU A 21 -11.24 25.64 0.62
C GLU A 21 -10.15 26.66 0.95
N HIS A 22 -9.05 26.21 1.58
CA HIS A 22 -7.95 27.06 2.01
C HIS A 22 -6.62 26.77 1.28
N ASP A 23 -6.71 26.24 0.07
CA ASP A 23 -5.52 25.92 -0.73
C ASP A 23 -4.74 27.21 -1.04
N ASN A 24 -3.46 27.21 -0.68
CA ASN A 24 -2.53 28.31 -0.95
C ASN A 24 -1.83 28.20 -2.31
N GLY A 25 -2.16 27.21 -3.13
CA GLY A 25 -1.57 26.98 -4.44
C GLY A 25 -0.16 26.34 -4.44
N ILE A 26 0.44 26.10 -3.27
CA ILE A 26 1.83 25.66 -3.14
C ILE A 26 1.93 24.34 -2.37
N THR A 27 1.20 24.22 -1.24
CA THR A 27 1.31 23.07 -0.34
C THR A 27 0.80 21.78 -1.01
N ASN A 28 1.53 20.70 -0.81
CA ASN A 28 1.09 19.33 -1.09
C ASN A 28 0.89 18.59 0.23
N PHE A 29 -0.17 17.82 0.33
CA PHE A 29 -0.48 16.99 1.48
C PHE A 29 -0.42 15.52 1.12
N HIS A 30 0.29 14.73 1.90
CA HIS A 30 0.42 13.28 1.73
C HIS A 30 -0.42 12.56 2.79
N PHE A 31 -1.29 11.63 2.33
CA PHE A 31 -2.17 10.84 3.18
C PHE A 31 -1.99 9.35 2.94
N GLU A 32 -1.75 8.60 4.02
CA GLU A 32 -1.89 7.14 4.00
C GLU A 32 -3.37 6.77 4.13
N VAL A 33 -3.93 6.14 3.11
CA VAL A 33 -5.36 5.79 3.06
C VAL A 33 -5.59 4.30 2.79
N SER A 34 -6.74 3.80 3.23
CA SER A 34 -7.27 2.53 2.80
C SER A 34 -8.28 2.79 1.69
N ALA A 35 -7.97 2.37 0.46
CA ALA A 35 -8.80 2.71 -0.69
C ALA A 35 -10.20 2.08 -0.62
N ASP A 36 -10.33 0.87 -0.04
CA ASP A 36 -11.60 0.19 0.16
C ASP A 36 -12.56 0.90 1.12
N LEU A 37 -12.06 1.86 1.91
CA LEU A 37 -12.88 2.72 2.77
C LEU A 37 -13.36 3.99 2.07
N LEU A 38 -12.79 4.37 0.93
CA LEU A 38 -13.18 5.59 0.23
C LEU A 38 -14.60 5.47 -0.36
N ASN A 39 -15.45 6.41 -0.01
CA ASN A 39 -16.80 6.50 -0.53
C ASN A 39 -16.91 7.51 -1.68
N GLU A 40 -18.06 7.51 -2.40
CA GLU A 40 -18.29 8.36 -3.57
C GLU A 40 -18.17 9.86 -3.27
N LYS A 41 -18.54 10.31 -2.06
CA LYS A 41 -18.46 11.73 -1.68
C LYS A 41 -17.01 12.16 -1.48
N GLU A 42 -16.20 11.30 -0.87
CA GLU A 42 -14.76 11.53 -0.68
C GLU A 42 -14.05 11.58 -2.03
N ILE A 43 -14.30 10.61 -2.91
CA ILE A 43 -13.73 10.57 -4.26
C ILE A 43 -14.15 11.80 -5.06
N ALA A 44 -15.42 12.21 -4.99
CA ALA A 44 -15.91 13.39 -5.69
C ALA A 44 -15.28 14.70 -5.18
N LEU A 45 -14.98 14.80 -3.87
CA LEU A 45 -14.26 15.93 -3.31
C LEU A 45 -12.80 15.94 -3.78
N ILE A 46 -12.12 14.79 -3.66
CA ILE A 46 -10.73 14.60 -4.06
C ILE A 46 -10.54 14.99 -5.54
N ASN A 47 -11.43 14.54 -6.43
CA ASN A 47 -11.35 14.80 -7.86
C ASN A 47 -11.61 16.26 -8.26
N ARG A 48 -12.07 17.12 -7.32
CA ARG A 48 -12.24 18.57 -7.54
C ARG A 48 -11.07 19.41 -7.02
N MET A 49 -10.13 18.79 -6.31
CA MET A 49 -8.98 19.48 -5.78
C MET A 49 -8.02 19.93 -6.89
N ARG A 50 -7.19 20.92 -6.60
CA ARG A 50 -6.12 21.36 -7.51
C ARG A 50 -5.15 20.20 -7.77
N PRO A 51 -4.65 20.03 -9.01
CA PRO A 51 -3.57 19.07 -9.29
C PRO A 51 -2.37 19.31 -8.38
N GLY A 52 -1.89 18.23 -7.74
CA GLY A 52 -0.77 18.26 -6.80
C GLY A 52 -1.10 18.80 -5.40
N LEU A 53 -2.37 19.06 -5.07
CA LEU A 53 -2.76 19.43 -3.70
C LEU A 53 -2.61 18.26 -2.74
N ILE A 54 -3.03 17.07 -3.16
CA ILE A 54 -2.90 15.85 -2.35
C ILE A 54 -2.19 14.73 -3.11
N GLN A 55 -1.54 13.89 -2.34
CA GLN A 55 -0.98 12.60 -2.73
C GLN A 55 -1.58 11.53 -1.82
N LEU A 56 -1.96 10.40 -2.40
CA LEU A 56 -2.51 9.27 -1.66
C LEU A 56 -1.55 8.08 -1.73
N GLU A 57 -1.09 7.64 -0.56
CA GLU A 57 -0.37 6.37 -0.40
C GLU A 57 -1.37 5.29 -0.02
N ILE A 58 -1.46 4.28 -0.86
CA ILE A 58 -2.45 3.20 -0.79
C ILE A 58 -1.71 1.88 -0.59
N GLY A 59 -1.71 1.40 0.64
CA GLY A 59 -1.08 0.12 0.97
C GLY A 59 -1.87 -1.05 0.41
N VAL A 60 -1.48 -1.60 -0.74
CA VAL A 60 -2.04 -2.84 -1.31
C VAL A 60 -1.51 -4.06 -0.57
N GLN A 61 -0.22 -4.09 -0.34
CA GLN A 61 0.58 -5.13 0.31
C GLN A 61 0.73 -6.41 -0.55
N SER A 62 -0.37 -6.99 -1.02
CA SER A 62 -0.44 -8.18 -1.88
C SER A 62 -1.78 -8.23 -2.62
N ALA A 63 -1.85 -8.93 -3.74
CA ALA A 63 -3.10 -9.31 -4.40
C ALA A 63 -3.50 -10.78 -4.14
N ASN A 64 -2.73 -11.50 -3.34
CA ASN A 64 -3.02 -12.86 -2.92
C ASN A 64 -4.00 -12.86 -1.76
N GLU A 65 -5.21 -13.39 -1.97
CA GLU A 65 -6.27 -13.40 -0.96
C GLU A 65 -5.93 -14.16 0.32
N ILE A 66 -5.10 -15.22 0.24
CA ILE A 66 -4.67 -15.97 1.41
C ILE A 66 -3.75 -15.09 2.26
N THR A 67 -2.78 -14.44 1.62
CA THR A 67 -1.86 -13.50 2.25
C THR A 67 -2.61 -12.33 2.89
N ILE A 68 -3.54 -11.70 2.17
CA ILE A 68 -4.34 -10.58 2.67
C ILE A 68 -5.13 -10.98 3.93
N ARG A 69 -5.76 -12.15 3.94
CA ARG A 69 -6.47 -12.66 5.12
C ARG A 69 -5.52 -12.92 6.29
N GLU A 70 -4.35 -13.50 6.02
CA GLU A 70 -3.36 -13.83 7.06
C GLU A 70 -2.80 -12.60 7.76
N ILE A 71 -2.63 -11.49 7.03
CA ILE A 71 -2.18 -10.21 7.62
C ILE A 71 -3.34 -9.36 8.17
N ASN A 72 -4.51 -9.98 8.36
CA ASN A 72 -5.73 -9.34 8.91
C ASN A 72 -6.20 -8.11 8.11
N ARG A 73 -6.10 -8.16 6.78
CA ARG A 73 -6.68 -7.13 5.90
C ARG A 73 -7.94 -7.64 5.22
N THR A 74 -8.86 -6.73 4.96
CA THR A 74 -10.16 -7.01 4.33
C THR A 74 -10.23 -6.56 2.87
N MET A 75 -9.18 -5.92 2.38
CA MET A 75 -9.12 -5.34 1.05
C MET A 75 -9.37 -6.38 -0.05
N LYS A 76 -10.23 -6.03 -1.00
CA LYS A 76 -10.45 -6.78 -2.24
C LYS A 76 -9.83 -6.03 -3.41
N ILE A 77 -8.93 -6.68 -4.11
CA ILE A 77 -8.14 -6.06 -5.17
C ILE A 77 -9.00 -5.50 -6.32
N ASP A 78 -10.14 -6.11 -6.63
CA ASP A 78 -11.05 -5.62 -7.68
C ASP A 78 -11.77 -4.33 -7.26
N ILE A 79 -12.12 -4.21 -5.98
CA ILE A 79 -12.68 -2.98 -5.41
C ILE A 79 -11.62 -1.89 -5.43
N LEU A 80 -10.40 -2.20 -4.98
CA LEU A 80 -9.27 -1.27 -5.01
C LEU A 80 -9.02 -0.76 -6.43
N SER A 81 -8.93 -1.65 -7.42
CA SER A 81 -8.74 -1.26 -8.83
C SER A 81 -9.82 -0.28 -9.30
N THR A 82 -11.09 -0.55 -8.96
CA THR A 82 -12.20 0.34 -9.32
C THR A 82 -12.05 1.73 -8.68
N ILE A 83 -11.59 1.80 -7.45
CA ILE A 83 -11.40 3.07 -6.73
C ILE A 83 -10.20 3.84 -7.29
N VAL A 84 -9.07 3.17 -7.52
CA VAL A 84 -7.89 3.75 -8.17
C VAL A 84 -8.29 4.37 -9.52
N ASP A 85 -9.06 3.67 -10.35
CA ASP A 85 -9.56 4.18 -11.63
C ASP A 85 -10.49 5.38 -11.47
N LYS A 86 -11.34 5.40 -10.44
CA LYS A 86 -12.23 6.54 -10.17
C LYS A 86 -11.44 7.79 -9.77
N ILE A 87 -10.43 7.66 -8.93
CA ILE A 87 -9.54 8.76 -8.54
C ILE A 87 -8.75 9.25 -9.75
N LYS A 88 -8.22 8.33 -10.55
CA LYS A 88 -7.44 8.64 -11.74
C LYS A 88 -8.19 9.48 -12.77
N LYS A 89 -9.52 9.34 -12.87
CA LYS A 89 -10.35 10.15 -13.76
C LYS A 89 -10.30 11.65 -13.43
N GLY A 90 -10.00 12.02 -12.19
CA GLY A 90 -9.77 13.40 -11.78
C GLY A 90 -8.48 14.00 -12.35
N ASN A 91 -7.50 13.18 -12.68
CA ASN A 91 -6.18 13.56 -13.22
C ASN A 91 -5.47 14.65 -12.39
N ASN A 92 -5.65 14.61 -11.06
CA ASN A 92 -5.21 15.66 -10.15
C ASN A 92 -4.51 15.14 -8.90
N VAL A 93 -4.57 13.82 -8.64
CA VAL A 93 -4.02 13.17 -7.45
C VAL A 93 -2.89 12.24 -7.86
N HIS A 94 -1.75 12.36 -7.19
CA HIS A 94 -0.67 11.39 -7.28
C HIS A 94 -1.01 10.17 -6.42
N GLN A 95 -1.24 9.03 -7.07
CA GLN A 95 -1.53 7.76 -6.40
C GLN A 95 -0.24 6.92 -6.30
N HIS A 96 0.13 6.59 -5.08
CA HIS A 96 1.25 5.75 -4.75
C HIS A 96 0.73 4.42 -4.21
N LEU A 97 0.99 3.32 -4.89
CA LEU A 97 0.57 1.97 -4.49
C LEU A 97 1.76 1.17 -3.97
N ASP A 98 1.56 0.46 -2.84
CA ASP A 98 2.63 -0.30 -2.19
C ASP A 98 2.38 -1.79 -2.23
N LEU A 99 3.42 -2.56 -2.55
CA LEU A 99 3.49 -4.01 -2.39
C LEU A 99 4.57 -4.38 -1.38
N ILE A 100 4.36 -5.46 -0.62
CA ILE A 100 5.34 -5.98 0.34
C ILE A 100 5.71 -7.41 0.01
N ALA A 101 6.97 -7.64 -0.35
CA ALA A 101 7.54 -8.97 -0.53
C ALA A 101 7.88 -9.61 0.82
N GLY A 102 7.74 -10.94 0.91
CA GLY A 102 8.06 -11.70 2.12
C GLY A 102 6.92 -11.88 3.10
N LEU A 103 5.69 -11.54 2.72
CA LEU A 103 4.49 -11.82 3.49
C LEU A 103 4.19 -13.34 3.53
N PRO A 104 3.51 -13.84 4.58
CA PRO A 104 3.10 -15.25 4.67
C PRO A 104 2.27 -15.70 3.47
N TYR A 105 2.46 -16.95 3.03
CA TYR A 105 1.76 -17.59 1.92
C TYR A 105 1.99 -16.96 0.53
N GLU A 106 3.01 -16.11 0.39
CA GLU A 106 3.35 -15.49 -0.89
C GLU A 106 4.80 -15.78 -1.29
N GLY A 107 4.98 -16.61 -2.32
CA GLY A 107 6.26 -16.90 -2.93
C GLY A 107 6.52 -16.03 -4.16
N TYR A 108 7.65 -16.21 -4.80
CA TYR A 108 8.13 -15.40 -5.91
C TYR A 108 7.10 -15.26 -7.06
N GLU A 109 6.54 -16.40 -7.53
CA GLU A 109 5.56 -16.38 -8.63
C GLU A 109 4.23 -15.73 -8.22
N SER A 110 3.78 -15.95 -6.98
CA SER A 110 2.57 -15.30 -6.46
C SER A 110 2.77 -13.81 -6.33
N PHE A 111 3.92 -13.39 -5.84
CA PHE A 111 4.28 -11.97 -5.75
C PHE A 111 4.34 -11.33 -7.15
N GLY A 112 4.93 -12.02 -8.14
CA GLY A 112 4.93 -11.55 -9.53
C GLY A 112 3.51 -11.30 -10.08
N LYS A 113 2.55 -12.19 -9.76
CA LYS A 113 1.14 -11.97 -10.12
C LYS A 113 0.52 -10.78 -9.40
N SER A 114 0.87 -10.57 -8.13
CA SER A 114 0.45 -9.39 -7.36
C SER A 114 1.02 -8.12 -7.99
N PHE A 115 2.30 -8.12 -8.33
CA PHE A 115 2.97 -7.02 -9.01
C PHE A 115 2.31 -6.68 -10.35
N ASP A 116 2.13 -7.66 -11.24
CA ASP A 116 1.50 -7.46 -12.54
C ASP A 116 0.08 -6.87 -12.43
N ARG A 117 -0.66 -7.31 -11.41
CA ARG A 117 -2.03 -6.85 -11.18
C ARG A 117 -2.08 -5.40 -10.73
N VAL A 118 -1.17 -4.99 -9.84
CA VAL A 118 -1.07 -3.61 -9.35
C VAL A 118 -0.46 -2.70 -10.41
N TYR A 119 0.56 -3.18 -11.12
CA TYR A 119 1.18 -2.44 -12.22
C TYR A 119 0.18 -2.09 -13.33
N LYS A 120 -0.76 -3.01 -13.65
CA LYS A 120 -1.84 -2.76 -14.62
C LYS A 120 -2.82 -1.66 -14.20
N MET A 121 -2.91 -1.31 -12.93
CA MET A 121 -3.69 -0.16 -12.48
C MET A 121 -3.04 1.16 -12.87
N ASN A 122 -1.77 1.11 -13.31
CA ASN A 122 -1.01 2.24 -13.81
C ASN A 122 -1.00 3.43 -12.81
N PRO A 123 -0.55 3.21 -11.56
CA PRO A 123 -0.39 4.30 -10.59
C PRO A 123 0.70 5.27 -11.05
N GLU A 124 0.71 6.48 -10.49
CA GLU A 124 1.80 7.43 -10.70
C GLU A 124 3.12 6.95 -10.07
N GLN A 125 3.00 6.17 -8.97
CA GLN A 125 4.15 5.52 -8.33
C GLN A 125 3.75 4.13 -7.83
N LEU A 126 4.58 3.13 -8.10
CA LEU A 126 4.50 1.80 -7.51
C LEU A 126 5.74 1.59 -6.65
N GLN A 127 5.53 1.24 -5.38
CA GLN A 127 6.62 0.89 -4.47
C GLN A 127 6.61 -0.61 -4.18
N LEU A 128 7.77 -1.21 -4.33
CA LEU A 128 8.03 -2.57 -3.90
C LEU A 128 8.82 -2.50 -2.60
N GLY A 129 8.19 -2.89 -1.49
CA GLY A 129 8.84 -2.95 -0.18
C GLY A 129 9.09 -4.39 0.26
N PHE A 130 9.84 -4.54 1.35
CA PHE A 130 10.12 -5.84 1.99
C PHE A 130 9.59 -5.87 3.42
N LEU A 131 9.08 -7.02 3.84
CA LEU A 131 8.56 -7.20 5.20
C LEU A 131 9.62 -6.83 6.23
N LYS A 132 9.25 -5.93 7.15
CA LYS A 132 10.05 -5.56 8.32
C LYS A 132 9.44 -6.23 9.56
N VAL A 133 10.21 -7.13 10.18
CA VAL A 133 9.77 -7.94 11.32
C VAL A 133 10.02 -7.18 12.61
N LEU A 134 9.17 -6.22 12.90
CA LEU A 134 9.33 -5.32 14.03
C LEU A 134 9.02 -6.04 15.35
N LYS A 135 9.82 -5.83 16.37
CA LYS A 135 9.61 -6.35 17.73
C LYS A 135 8.23 -5.95 18.25
N GLY A 136 7.51 -6.91 18.81
CA GLY A 136 6.14 -6.71 19.32
C GLY A 136 5.05 -6.73 18.23
N SER A 137 5.39 -7.03 16.99
CA SER A 137 4.40 -7.28 15.93
C SER A 137 4.00 -8.75 15.87
N VAL A 138 2.80 -9.02 15.36
CA VAL A 138 2.33 -10.38 15.10
C VAL A 138 3.30 -11.16 14.19
N MET A 139 3.92 -10.51 13.22
CA MET A 139 4.92 -11.14 12.35
C MET A 139 6.17 -11.57 13.10
N HIS A 140 6.60 -10.79 14.11
CA HIS A 140 7.70 -11.16 14.99
C HIS A 140 7.34 -12.38 15.85
N ASP A 141 6.15 -12.37 16.46
CA ASP A 141 5.73 -13.44 17.36
C ASP A 141 5.51 -14.77 16.62
N ARG A 142 5.06 -14.70 15.35
CA ARG A 142 4.82 -15.85 14.49
C ARG A 142 5.97 -16.14 13.49
N ALA A 143 7.12 -15.48 13.64
CA ALA A 143 8.24 -15.64 12.70
C ALA A 143 8.69 -17.10 12.55
N GLN A 144 8.76 -17.83 13.65
CA GLN A 144 9.12 -19.27 13.62
C GLN A 144 8.07 -20.10 12.88
N GLU A 145 6.78 -19.83 13.09
CA GLU A 145 5.68 -20.51 12.40
C GLU A 145 5.76 -20.33 10.88
N TYR A 146 6.06 -19.11 10.42
CA TYR A 146 6.19 -18.79 8.99
C TYR A 146 7.59 -19.08 8.42
N GLY A 147 8.53 -19.57 9.26
CA GLY A 147 9.92 -19.77 8.85
C GLY A 147 10.58 -18.50 8.37
N ILE A 148 10.21 -17.36 8.94
CA ILE A 148 10.79 -16.07 8.59
C ILE A 148 12.19 -15.96 9.19
N VAL A 149 13.17 -15.77 8.33
CA VAL A 149 14.53 -15.34 8.69
C VAL A 149 14.64 -13.86 8.33
N TYR A 150 15.11 -13.05 9.25
CA TYR A 150 15.21 -11.60 9.06
C TYR A 150 16.46 -11.03 9.74
N GLN A 151 16.82 -9.80 9.43
CA GLN A 151 17.96 -9.12 10.05
C GLN A 151 17.64 -8.82 11.52
N ASP A 152 18.58 -9.12 12.42
CA ASP A 152 18.46 -8.91 13.87
C ASP A 152 18.59 -7.43 14.29
N ARG A 153 18.96 -6.55 13.35
CA ARG A 153 19.12 -5.10 13.50
C ARG A 153 18.23 -4.35 12.52
N ALA A 154 17.97 -3.08 12.83
CA ALA A 154 17.17 -2.21 11.96
C ALA A 154 17.73 -2.21 10.52
N PRO A 155 16.86 -2.33 9.51
CA PRO A 155 15.40 -2.20 9.56
C PRO A 155 14.62 -3.51 9.86
N TYR A 156 15.26 -4.59 10.33
CA TYR A 156 14.64 -5.89 10.63
C TYR A 156 14.01 -6.55 9.40
N GLU A 157 14.63 -6.37 8.28
CA GLU A 157 14.10 -6.79 6.99
C GLU A 157 14.20 -8.29 6.78
N VAL A 158 13.19 -8.86 6.13
CA VAL A 158 13.11 -10.28 5.77
C VAL A 158 14.26 -10.69 4.85
N LEU A 159 14.83 -11.86 5.13
CA LEU A 159 15.87 -12.51 4.32
C LEU A 159 15.30 -13.73 3.58
N SER A 160 14.40 -14.48 4.21
CA SER A 160 13.67 -15.60 3.60
C SER A 160 12.44 -15.96 4.42
N THR A 161 11.54 -16.73 3.83
CA THR A 161 10.36 -17.31 4.49
C THR A 161 10.16 -18.76 4.03
N LYS A 162 9.12 -19.46 4.52
CA LYS A 162 8.75 -20.78 3.97
C LYS A 162 8.41 -20.75 2.46
N TRP A 163 8.01 -19.61 1.93
CA TRP A 163 7.50 -19.45 0.55
C TRP A 163 8.45 -18.68 -0.36
N LEU A 164 9.40 -17.94 0.21
CA LEU A 164 10.32 -17.06 -0.52
C LEU A 164 11.76 -17.32 -0.06
N THR A 165 12.60 -17.82 -0.95
CA THR A 165 14.02 -18.08 -0.67
C THR A 165 14.84 -16.80 -0.64
N TYR A 166 16.03 -16.85 -0.01
CA TYR A 166 16.95 -15.70 0.01
C TYR A 166 17.36 -15.24 -1.41
N ALA A 167 17.61 -16.22 -2.31
CA ALA A 167 17.97 -15.90 -3.70
C ALA A 167 16.84 -15.15 -4.43
N GLU A 168 15.58 -15.50 -4.15
CA GLU A 168 14.41 -14.81 -4.70
C GLU A 168 14.24 -13.42 -4.10
N VAL A 169 14.48 -13.24 -2.79
CA VAL A 169 14.51 -11.91 -2.16
C VAL A 169 15.53 -11.02 -2.84
N ILE A 170 16.74 -11.51 -3.11
CA ILE A 170 17.77 -10.72 -3.82
C ILE A 170 17.33 -10.35 -5.23
N ARG A 171 16.64 -11.26 -5.96
CA ARG A 171 16.08 -10.94 -7.28
C ARG A 171 15.01 -9.85 -7.20
N LEU A 172 14.14 -9.90 -6.20
CA LEU A 172 13.12 -8.87 -6.00
C LEU A 172 13.75 -7.52 -5.64
N LYS A 173 14.85 -7.49 -4.89
CA LYS A 173 15.61 -6.26 -4.61
C LYS A 173 16.19 -5.62 -5.87
N GLN A 174 16.65 -6.43 -6.82
CA GLN A 174 17.10 -5.92 -8.11
C GLN A 174 15.94 -5.31 -8.94
N ILE A 175 14.72 -5.84 -8.78
CA ILE A 175 13.53 -5.28 -9.41
C ILE A 175 13.10 -3.98 -8.71
N GLU A 176 13.16 -3.93 -7.38
CA GLU A 176 12.87 -2.73 -6.58
C GLU A 176 13.69 -1.51 -7.06
N GLU A 177 14.97 -1.70 -7.38
CA GLU A 177 15.84 -0.64 -7.88
C GLU A 177 15.44 -0.10 -9.26
N MET A 178 14.56 -0.79 -9.98
CA MET A 178 14.11 -0.42 -11.34
C MET A 178 12.69 0.16 -11.39
N VAL A 179 11.95 0.07 -10.30
CA VAL A 179 10.55 0.51 -10.16
C VAL A 179 10.46 1.77 -9.32
#